data_6f87c17f6a95c95977605f8c1e07c9a4
#
_entry.id   6f87c17f6a95c95977605f8c1e07c9a4
#
_cell.length_a   1.000
_cell.length_b   1.000
_cell.length_c   1.000
_cell.angle_alpha   90.00
_cell.angle_beta   90.00
_cell.angle_gamma   90.00
#
_symmetry.space_group_name_H-M   'P 1'
#
loop_
_entity.id
_entity.type
_entity.pdbx_description
1 polymer ?
#
loop_
_entity_poly.entity_id
_entity_poly.type
_entity_poly.pdbx_seq_one_letter_code
_entity_poly.pdbx_strand_id
1 'polypeptide(L)'
;MDRQRREILKLGLGGVGLIGGAIACSPIISNRNNEPDKSSSNPPKKIVIPPMKLNVASQARIKSSGLDPIATLREFDYGKVTQENGRTVREFQLTAKSKTVKLDAATDFITWNVNDRVPGPTLRATEGDRVRIAFANKGGHSHSLHFHGEHPSEMDGVKPIRNGAATIYEFDAMPYGVHLYHCHIEPVSRHIGKGLYGMFIIDPPTPRPPADEIVLIMAGYDTNGDGRNEMYAFNGLPHFYMQQPIAVQQNQLLRLYVLNMIEYDPVATFHVHANMFQVYRTGRTMTPSEETDVITMGTAERHILELTYRFTGKYMFHPHQDAIAEAGCMGLFEVVAS
;
A
#
# COMPACT_ATOMS: atom_id res chain seq x y z
N MET A 1 -41.80 22.38 24.91
CA MET A 1 -40.85 21.37 24.48
C MET A 1 -39.47 22.06 24.42
N ASP A 2 -38.54 21.96 25.34
CA ASP A 2 -38.30 20.94 26.28
C ASP A 2 -37.44 21.39 27.45
N ARG A 3 -37.82 21.07 28.64
CA ARG A 3 -37.18 21.43 29.94
C ARG A 3 -36.49 20.22 30.54
N GLN A 4 -35.50 19.60 29.86
CA GLN A 4 -34.83 18.43 30.45
C GLN A 4 -33.34 18.30 30.12
N ARG A 5 -32.59 19.41 29.93
CA ARG A 5 -31.13 19.35 29.75
C ARG A 5 -30.36 20.43 30.54
N ARG A 6 -30.75 20.68 31.80
CA ARG A 6 -29.99 21.60 32.66
C ARG A 6 -30.07 21.18 34.13
N GLU A 7 -29.54 20.05 34.49
CA GLU A 7 -29.22 19.74 35.91
C GLU A 7 -28.28 18.53 36.01
N ILE A 8 -27.02 18.67 35.65
CA ILE A 8 -25.89 17.86 36.18
C ILE A 8 -24.63 18.74 36.05
N LEU A 9 -24.51 19.69 36.94
CA LEU A 9 -23.27 20.44 37.21
C LEU A 9 -23.40 21.29 38.44
N LYS A 10 -23.52 20.63 39.59
CA LYS A 10 -23.23 21.23 40.92
C LYS A 10 -23.20 20.13 41.97
N LEU A 11 -22.01 19.87 42.47
CA LEU A 11 -21.60 19.18 43.73
C LEU A 11 -20.30 18.43 43.41
N GLY A 12 -19.13 18.66 44.04
CA GLY A 12 -18.84 19.44 45.21
C GLY A 12 -17.34 19.59 45.35
N LEU A 13 -16.96 20.77 45.70
CA LEU A 13 -15.65 21.06 46.30
C LEU A 13 -15.66 20.63 47.76
N GLY A 14 -14.79 19.72 48.12
CA GLY A 14 -14.50 19.37 49.51
C GLY A 14 -13.01 19.08 49.63
N GLY A 15 -12.28 20.01 50.26
CA GLY A 15 -10.87 19.86 50.50
C GLY A 15 -10.55 18.92 51.66
N VAL A 16 -9.40 18.27 51.61
CA VAL A 16 -8.67 17.73 52.78
C VAL A 16 -7.17 17.76 52.52
N GLY A 17 -6.51 18.50 53.32
CA GLY A 17 -5.36 18.25 54.18
C GLY A 17 -4.05 17.79 53.54
N LEU A 18 -3.08 18.71 53.51
CA LEU A 18 -1.64 18.48 53.38
C LEU A 18 -1.11 17.64 54.56
N ILE A 19 -0.48 16.49 54.26
CA ILE A 19 0.53 15.89 55.15
C ILE A 19 1.80 15.76 54.34
N GLY A 20 2.80 16.56 54.66
CA GLY A 20 4.13 16.50 54.11
C GLY A 20 4.90 15.29 54.64
N GLY A 21 5.42 14.49 53.71
CA GLY A 21 6.43 13.46 53.97
C GLY A 21 7.54 13.64 52.97
N ALA A 22 8.64 14.23 53.38
CA ALA A 22 9.85 14.34 52.61
C ALA A 22 10.53 12.96 52.53
N ILE A 23 10.48 12.31 51.37
CA ILE A 23 11.31 11.16 51.08
C ILE A 23 12.50 11.66 50.28
N ALA A 24 13.69 11.61 50.88
CA ALA A 24 14.95 11.90 50.25
C ALA A 24 15.29 10.77 49.28
N CYS A 25 15.22 11.04 47.96
CA CYS A 25 15.76 10.18 46.96
C CYS A 25 17.25 10.49 46.74
N SER A 26 18.11 9.62 47.22
CA SER A 26 19.53 9.60 46.79
C SER A 26 19.66 9.12 45.35
N PRO A 27 20.46 9.77 44.52
CA PRO A 27 20.69 9.28 43.18
C PRO A 27 21.64 8.08 43.19
N ILE A 28 21.14 6.91 42.81
CA ILE A 28 21.98 5.76 42.49
C ILE A 28 22.57 6.04 41.06
N ILE A 29 23.77 6.55 41.07
CA ILE A 29 24.57 6.62 39.84
C ILE A 29 25.08 5.19 39.53
N SER A 30 24.38 4.45 38.71
CA SER A 30 24.90 3.23 38.12
C SER A 30 25.69 3.60 36.86
N ASN A 31 26.98 3.65 37.00
CA ASN A 31 27.92 3.68 35.89
C ASN A 31 27.82 2.34 35.15
N ARG A 32 26.94 2.22 34.18
CA ARG A 32 26.99 1.17 33.18
C ARG A 32 27.87 1.71 32.04
N ASN A 33 29.11 1.25 32.02
CA ASN A 33 29.95 1.34 30.82
C ASN A 33 29.22 0.61 29.71
N ASN A 34 28.58 1.36 28.79
CA ASN A 34 28.11 0.84 27.52
C ASN A 34 29.35 0.58 26.65
N GLU A 35 29.94 -0.62 26.78
CA GLU A 35 30.73 -1.15 25.68
C GLU A 35 29.77 -1.33 24.49
N PRO A 36 30.14 -0.90 23.26
CA PRO A 36 29.33 -1.16 22.09
C PRO A 36 29.28 -2.68 21.90
N ASP A 37 28.07 -3.23 21.96
CA ASP A 37 27.78 -4.62 21.65
C ASP A 37 28.34 -4.94 20.26
N LYS A 38 29.43 -5.72 20.23
CA LYS A 38 29.96 -6.33 19.02
C LYS A 38 29.03 -7.46 18.60
N SER A 39 27.76 -7.12 18.26
CA SER A 39 26.85 -8.08 17.69
C SER A 39 27.36 -8.55 16.35
N SER A 40 27.67 -9.81 16.30
CA SER A 40 28.00 -10.72 15.20
C SER A 40 27.81 -10.12 13.79
N SER A 41 28.92 -9.85 13.12
CA SER A 41 28.99 -9.55 11.69
C SER A 41 28.72 -10.80 10.84
N ASN A 42 27.56 -11.38 10.97
CA ASN A 42 27.09 -12.32 9.97
C ASN A 42 26.66 -11.49 8.75
N PRO A 43 27.13 -11.82 7.54
CA PRO A 43 26.66 -11.15 6.34
C PRO A 43 25.14 -11.26 6.27
N PRO A 44 24.44 -10.23 5.77
CA PRO A 44 22.99 -10.26 5.68
C PRO A 44 22.56 -11.51 4.93
N LYS A 45 21.65 -12.30 5.53
CA LYS A 45 21.15 -13.52 4.90
C LYS A 45 20.58 -13.15 3.53
N LYS A 46 21.00 -13.86 2.50
CA LYS A 46 20.49 -13.66 1.15
C LYS A 46 18.97 -13.93 1.13
N ILE A 47 18.20 -12.98 0.65
CA ILE A 47 16.76 -13.16 0.46
C ILE A 47 16.52 -14.20 -0.65
N VAL A 48 15.73 -15.19 -0.35
CA VAL A 48 15.30 -16.22 -1.29
C VAL A 48 13.84 -15.97 -1.62
N ILE A 49 13.56 -15.68 -2.88
CA ILE A 49 12.17 -15.55 -3.36
C ILE A 49 11.80 -16.89 -3.99
N PRO A 50 10.86 -17.64 -3.38
CA PRO A 50 10.43 -18.90 -3.96
C PRO A 50 9.80 -18.66 -5.35
N PRO A 51 10.11 -19.49 -6.35
CA PRO A 51 9.53 -19.33 -7.68
C PRO A 51 8.02 -19.57 -7.63
N MET A 52 7.24 -18.57 -8.03
CA MET A 52 5.80 -18.72 -8.26
C MET A 52 5.57 -19.39 -9.60
N LYS A 53 5.38 -20.71 -9.58
CA LYS A 53 4.95 -21.44 -10.77
C LYS A 53 3.45 -21.24 -10.96
N LEU A 54 3.08 -20.47 -11.97
CA LEU A 54 1.67 -20.29 -12.33
C LEU A 54 1.07 -21.64 -12.75
N ASN A 55 -0.03 -22.02 -12.12
CA ASN A 55 -0.82 -23.15 -12.58
C ASN A 55 -1.56 -22.82 -13.88
N VAL A 56 -2.01 -23.84 -14.62
CA VAL A 56 -2.64 -23.69 -15.95
C VAL A 56 -3.89 -22.80 -15.89
N ALA A 57 -4.69 -22.93 -14.83
CA ALA A 57 -5.90 -22.12 -14.67
C ALA A 57 -5.58 -20.64 -14.48
N SER A 58 -4.58 -20.32 -13.65
CA SER A 58 -4.12 -18.95 -13.41
C SER A 58 -3.52 -18.31 -14.66
N GLN A 59 -2.74 -19.06 -15.44
CA GLN A 59 -2.22 -18.61 -16.74
C GLN A 59 -3.36 -18.28 -17.72
N ALA A 60 -4.33 -19.18 -17.84
CA ALA A 60 -5.50 -18.97 -18.69
C ALA A 60 -6.31 -17.75 -18.23
N ARG A 61 -6.45 -17.55 -16.91
CA ARG A 61 -7.16 -16.43 -16.32
C ARG A 61 -6.48 -15.08 -16.59
N ILE A 62 -5.17 -14.97 -16.40
CA ILE A 62 -4.39 -13.77 -16.78
C ILE A 62 -4.59 -13.45 -18.26
N LYS A 63 -4.44 -14.46 -19.13
CA LYS A 63 -4.62 -14.27 -20.56
C LYS A 63 -6.02 -13.81 -20.96
N SER A 64 -7.06 -14.40 -20.36
CA SER A 64 -8.46 -14.05 -20.67
C SER A 64 -8.91 -12.75 -20.04
N SER A 65 -8.45 -12.44 -18.83
CA SER A 65 -8.81 -11.19 -18.15
C SER A 65 -8.12 -9.97 -18.76
N GLY A 66 -6.90 -10.14 -19.23
CA GLY A 66 -6.03 -9.06 -19.66
C GLY A 66 -5.40 -8.26 -18.51
N LEU A 67 -5.46 -8.78 -17.28
CA LEU A 67 -4.79 -8.25 -16.07
C LEU A 67 -3.80 -9.27 -15.54
N ASP A 68 -2.66 -8.79 -15.04
CA ASP A 68 -1.62 -9.63 -14.45
C ASP A 68 -1.34 -9.25 -13.00
N PRO A 69 -2.02 -9.89 -12.02
CA PRO A 69 -1.77 -9.64 -10.60
C PRO A 69 -0.35 -10.03 -10.16
N ILE A 70 0.29 -10.97 -10.87
CA ILE A 70 1.65 -11.42 -10.52
C ILE A 70 2.68 -10.33 -10.79
N ALA A 71 2.53 -9.62 -11.90
CA ALA A 71 3.40 -8.49 -12.21
C ALA A 71 3.33 -7.39 -11.13
N THR A 72 2.15 -7.17 -10.53
CA THR A 72 2.00 -6.18 -9.45
C THR A 72 2.71 -6.58 -8.16
N LEU A 73 2.84 -7.89 -7.88
CA LEU A 73 3.37 -8.37 -6.59
C LEU A 73 4.79 -7.91 -6.29
N ARG A 74 5.71 -8.02 -7.28
CA ARG A 74 7.16 -7.86 -7.05
C ARG A 74 7.86 -7.06 -8.14
N GLU A 75 7.12 -6.51 -9.11
CA GLU A 75 7.70 -5.65 -10.13
C GLU A 75 7.68 -4.20 -9.65
N PHE A 76 8.87 -3.64 -9.44
CA PHE A 76 9.06 -2.23 -9.10
C PHE A 76 9.65 -1.53 -10.30
N ASP A 77 9.01 -0.45 -10.74
CA ASP A 77 9.53 0.42 -11.78
C ASP A 77 10.44 1.48 -11.13
N TYR A 78 11.73 1.38 -11.39
CA TYR A 78 12.74 2.33 -10.90
C TYR A 78 12.97 3.49 -11.86
N GLY A 79 12.24 3.52 -12.98
CA GLY A 79 12.44 4.47 -14.06
C GLY A 79 13.79 4.33 -14.76
N LYS A 80 14.01 5.17 -15.77
CA LYS A 80 15.33 5.36 -16.37
C LYS A 80 16.15 6.26 -15.46
N VAL A 81 17.25 5.74 -14.92
CA VAL A 81 18.12 6.46 -13.99
C VAL A 81 19.21 7.21 -14.75
N THR A 82 19.32 8.52 -14.47
CA THR A 82 20.36 9.41 -15.02
C THR A 82 20.94 10.26 -13.89
N GLN A 83 22.02 11.00 -14.19
CA GLN A 83 22.63 11.96 -13.27
C GLN A 83 22.58 13.35 -13.90
N GLU A 84 22.01 14.32 -13.21
CA GLU A 84 21.96 15.72 -13.61
C GLU A 84 22.51 16.60 -12.48
N ASN A 85 23.57 17.34 -12.73
CA ASN A 85 24.23 18.22 -11.73
C ASN A 85 24.54 17.51 -10.39
N GLY A 86 25.00 16.26 -10.45
CA GLY A 86 25.35 15.46 -9.26
C GLY A 86 24.14 14.88 -8.51
N ARG A 87 22.94 14.97 -9.08
CA ARG A 87 21.71 14.45 -8.51
C ARG A 87 21.15 13.32 -9.36
N THR A 88 20.65 12.28 -8.71
CA THR A 88 19.93 11.19 -9.38
C THR A 88 18.58 11.69 -9.91
N VAL A 89 18.32 11.44 -11.19
CA VAL A 89 17.04 11.71 -11.85
C VAL A 89 16.44 10.37 -12.29
N ARG A 90 15.16 10.15 -11.97
CA ARG A 90 14.39 8.99 -12.41
C ARG A 90 13.28 9.41 -13.35
N GLU A 91 13.35 8.93 -14.57
CA GLU A 91 12.37 9.22 -15.62
C GLU A 91 11.40 8.06 -15.79
N PHE A 92 10.10 8.33 -15.60
CA PHE A 92 9.03 7.37 -15.77
C PHE A 92 8.16 7.75 -16.96
N GLN A 93 7.57 6.76 -17.62
CA GLN A 93 6.61 6.95 -18.71
C GLN A 93 5.28 6.30 -18.32
N LEU A 94 4.26 7.12 -18.09
CA LEU A 94 2.93 6.68 -17.72
C LEU A 94 1.93 7.09 -18.79
N THR A 95 1.10 6.15 -19.20
CA THR A 95 0.06 6.41 -20.21
C THR A 95 -1.29 5.96 -19.67
N ALA A 96 -2.24 6.90 -19.54
CA ALA A 96 -3.62 6.55 -19.28
C ALA A 96 -4.24 5.92 -20.54
N LYS A 97 -4.94 4.79 -20.34
CA LYS A 97 -5.62 4.04 -21.38
C LYS A 97 -6.99 3.55 -20.92
N SER A 98 -7.83 3.16 -21.86
CA SER A 98 -9.09 2.47 -21.60
C SER A 98 -9.01 1.06 -22.18
N LYS A 99 -9.48 0.06 -21.40
CA LYS A 99 -9.44 -1.34 -21.81
C LYS A 99 -10.59 -2.11 -21.16
N THR A 100 -11.26 -2.95 -21.94
CA THR A 100 -12.18 -3.94 -21.37
C THR A 100 -11.37 -5.12 -20.82
N VAL A 101 -11.66 -5.50 -19.59
CA VAL A 101 -11.07 -6.64 -18.88
C VAL A 101 -12.17 -7.58 -18.41
N LYS A 102 -11.84 -8.85 -18.16
CA LYS A 102 -12.75 -9.80 -17.54
C LYS A 102 -12.41 -9.97 -16.07
N LEU A 103 -13.31 -9.55 -15.19
CA LEU A 103 -13.14 -9.76 -13.74
C LEU A 103 -13.42 -11.21 -13.35
N ASP A 104 -14.37 -11.84 -14.01
CA ASP A 104 -14.65 -13.28 -13.97
C ASP A 104 -15.14 -13.80 -15.33
N ALA A 105 -15.75 -14.99 -15.38
CA ALA A 105 -16.22 -15.59 -16.61
C ALA A 105 -17.43 -14.84 -17.23
N ALA A 106 -18.21 -14.14 -16.42
CA ALA A 106 -19.46 -13.48 -16.79
C ALA A 106 -19.35 -11.94 -16.86
N THR A 107 -18.36 -11.34 -16.17
CA THR A 107 -18.31 -9.91 -15.92
C THR A 107 -17.19 -9.24 -16.73
N ASP A 108 -17.58 -8.52 -17.77
CA ASP A 108 -16.72 -7.59 -18.48
C ASP A 108 -16.75 -6.22 -17.79
N PHE A 109 -15.57 -5.61 -17.61
CA PHE A 109 -15.42 -4.32 -16.97
C PHE A 109 -14.54 -3.39 -17.78
N ILE A 110 -14.99 -2.16 -18.02
CA ILE A 110 -14.19 -1.16 -18.71
C ILE A 110 -13.30 -0.48 -17.66
N THR A 111 -12.00 -0.72 -17.73
CA THR A 111 -11.02 -0.03 -16.91
C THR A 111 -10.55 1.26 -17.59
N TRP A 112 -10.24 2.26 -16.76
CA TRP A 112 -9.30 3.32 -17.07
C TRP A 112 -8.03 3.02 -16.29
N ASN A 113 -6.93 2.85 -16.96
CA ASN A 113 -5.76 2.24 -16.36
C ASN A 113 -4.47 2.99 -16.73
N VAL A 114 -3.38 2.66 -16.06
CA VAL A 114 -2.04 3.18 -16.38
C VAL A 114 -1.20 2.05 -16.95
N ASN A 115 -0.67 2.26 -18.15
CA ASN A 115 0.22 1.32 -18.85
C ASN A 115 -0.40 -0.08 -19.05
N ASP A 116 -1.71 -0.15 -19.38
CA ASP A 116 -2.49 -1.39 -19.57
C ASP A 116 -2.61 -2.27 -18.31
N ARG A 117 -2.36 -1.71 -17.11
CA ARG A 117 -2.35 -2.43 -15.82
C ARG A 117 -3.36 -1.82 -14.85
N VAL A 118 -3.99 -2.66 -14.03
CA VAL A 118 -4.76 -2.30 -12.83
C VAL A 118 -4.32 -3.25 -11.71
N PRO A 119 -3.71 -2.72 -10.65
CA PRO A 119 -3.17 -1.37 -10.48
C PRO A 119 -2.13 -0.99 -11.54
N GLY A 120 -1.90 0.30 -11.76
CA GLY A 120 -0.78 0.80 -12.55
C GLY A 120 0.58 0.37 -11.95
N PRO A 121 1.71 0.64 -12.64
CA PRO A 121 3.04 0.27 -12.16
C PRO A 121 3.32 0.79 -10.75
N THR A 122 3.99 -0.02 -9.92
CA THR A 122 4.54 0.44 -8.64
C THR A 122 5.84 1.19 -8.92
N LEU A 123 5.80 2.52 -8.83
CA LEU A 123 6.97 3.36 -9.01
C LEU A 123 7.86 3.31 -7.76
N ARG A 124 9.18 3.38 -7.94
CA ARG A 124 10.12 3.38 -6.83
C ARG A 124 11.27 4.37 -7.03
N ALA A 125 11.50 5.19 -6.02
CA ALA A 125 12.60 6.16 -5.96
C ALA A 125 13.25 6.14 -4.57
N THR A 126 14.36 6.84 -4.41
CA THR A 126 14.97 7.10 -3.10
C THR A 126 14.72 8.55 -2.71
N GLU A 127 14.53 8.83 -1.42
CA GLU A 127 14.35 10.19 -0.94
C GLU A 127 15.50 11.09 -1.41
N GLY A 128 15.12 12.23 -2.02
CA GLY A 128 16.06 13.15 -2.62
C GLY A 128 16.33 12.95 -4.12
N ASP A 129 15.89 11.85 -4.73
CA ASP A 129 15.93 11.72 -6.19
C ASP A 129 15.01 12.78 -6.84
N ARG A 130 15.41 13.29 -8.02
CA ARG A 130 14.49 14.04 -8.89
C ARG A 130 13.65 13.04 -9.68
N VAL A 131 12.33 13.12 -9.54
CA VAL A 131 11.37 12.32 -10.29
C VAL A 131 10.81 13.14 -11.43
N ARG A 132 10.87 12.58 -12.64
CA ARG A 132 10.31 13.17 -13.87
C ARG A 132 9.39 12.15 -14.52
N ILE A 133 8.09 12.48 -14.59
CA ILE A 133 7.06 11.57 -15.11
C ILE A 133 6.47 12.17 -16.38
N ALA A 134 6.80 11.57 -17.53
CA ALA A 134 6.13 11.86 -18.78
C ALA A 134 4.77 11.14 -18.81
N PHE A 135 3.70 11.91 -18.66
CA PHE A 135 2.33 11.39 -18.67
C PHE A 135 1.67 11.69 -20.02
N ALA A 136 1.17 10.66 -20.67
CA ALA A 136 0.36 10.76 -21.88
C ALA A 136 -1.06 10.27 -21.63
N ASN A 137 -2.06 11.02 -22.06
CA ASN A 137 -3.45 10.59 -21.96
C ASN A 137 -3.97 10.04 -23.29
N LYS A 138 -4.28 8.74 -23.30
CA LYS A 138 -4.92 7.98 -24.41
C LYS A 138 -6.17 7.24 -23.93
N GLY A 139 -6.79 7.73 -22.84
CA GLY A 139 -7.89 7.03 -22.15
C GLY A 139 -9.30 7.36 -22.66
N GLY A 140 -9.43 8.22 -23.70
CA GLY A 140 -10.72 8.59 -24.27
C GLY A 140 -11.42 9.77 -23.56
N HIS A 141 -11.07 10.04 -22.31
CA HIS A 141 -11.58 11.14 -21.48
C HIS A 141 -10.43 12.04 -21.01
N SER A 142 -10.74 13.12 -20.29
CA SER A 142 -9.71 13.87 -19.58
C SER A 142 -9.23 13.10 -18.37
N HIS A 143 -7.91 13.01 -18.18
CA HIS A 143 -7.28 12.36 -17.04
C HIS A 143 -6.13 13.25 -16.52
N SER A 144 -5.67 13.00 -15.31
CA SER A 144 -4.46 13.57 -14.75
C SER A 144 -3.82 12.54 -13.81
N LEU A 145 -2.66 12.85 -13.23
CA LEU A 145 -2.10 12.08 -12.12
C LEU A 145 -1.77 13.03 -10.98
N HIS A 146 -2.39 12.78 -9.84
CA HIS A 146 -2.06 13.36 -8.56
C HIS A 146 -1.16 12.41 -7.80
N PHE A 147 -0.04 12.89 -7.28
CA PHE A 147 0.92 12.11 -6.50
C PHE A 147 0.80 12.51 -5.04
N HIS A 148 0.64 11.53 -4.16
CA HIS A 148 0.77 11.78 -2.73
C HIS A 148 2.24 11.96 -2.36
N GLY A 149 2.53 12.90 -1.46
CA GLY A 149 3.88 13.31 -1.07
C GLY A 149 3.96 14.81 -0.93
N GLU A 150 5.16 15.36 -0.96
CA GLU A 150 5.40 16.80 -0.97
C GLU A 150 5.94 17.23 -2.33
N HIS A 151 5.28 18.17 -2.97
CA HIS A 151 5.66 18.69 -4.28
C HIS A 151 5.09 20.11 -4.50
N PRO A 152 5.60 20.88 -5.46
CA PRO A 152 5.02 22.17 -5.83
C PRO A 152 3.58 22.03 -6.31
N SER A 153 2.75 23.04 -6.02
CA SER A 153 1.31 23.03 -6.36
C SER A 153 1.04 22.88 -7.86
N GLU A 154 1.98 23.31 -8.71
CA GLU A 154 1.91 23.17 -10.16
C GLU A 154 1.97 21.70 -10.60
N MET A 155 2.52 20.81 -9.74
CA MET A 155 2.67 19.38 -9.98
C MET A 155 1.58 18.54 -9.30
N ASP A 156 0.59 19.17 -8.69
CA ASP A 156 -0.48 18.53 -7.92
C ASP A 156 -1.42 17.63 -8.77
N GLY A 157 -1.39 17.78 -10.09
CA GLY A 157 -2.17 16.92 -10.99
C GLY A 157 -3.67 17.20 -11.06
N VAL A 158 -4.13 18.35 -10.56
CA VAL A 158 -5.55 18.77 -10.63
C VAL A 158 -5.96 19.30 -12.01
N LYS A 159 -5.02 19.66 -12.86
CA LYS A 159 -5.31 20.17 -14.21
C LYS A 159 -5.65 19.04 -15.16
N PRO A 160 -6.82 19.10 -15.86
CA PRO A 160 -7.19 18.09 -16.84
C PRO A 160 -6.22 18.04 -18.04
N ILE A 161 -5.70 16.86 -18.33
CA ILE A 161 -4.98 16.56 -19.56
C ILE A 161 -5.98 15.91 -20.52
N ARG A 162 -6.27 16.56 -21.64
CA ARG A 162 -7.23 16.07 -22.63
C ARG A 162 -6.74 14.80 -23.30
N ASN A 163 -7.67 13.98 -23.80
CA ASN A 163 -7.31 12.82 -24.59
C ASN A 163 -6.42 13.22 -25.79
N GLY A 164 -5.33 12.51 -26.02
CA GLY A 164 -4.30 12.80 -27.03
C GLY A 164 -3.23 13.79 -26.59
N ALA A 165 -3.39 14.45 -25.43
CA ALA A 165 -2.38 15.36 -24.89
C ALA A 165 -1.43 14.66 -23.89
N ALA A 166 -0.32 15.33 -23.59
CA ALA A 166 0.68 14.90 -22.63
C ALA A 166 1.14 16.05 -21.73
N THR A 167 1.75 15.71 -20.61
CA THR A 167 2.39 16.63 -19.69
C THR A 167 3.58 15.98 -19.00
N ILE A 168 4.38 16.77 -18.30
CA ILE A 168 5.46 16.29 -17.45
C ILE A 168 5.18 16.76 -16.02
N TYR A 169 5.20 15.82 -15.09
CA TYR A 169 5.28 16.11 -13.66
C TYR A 169 6.74 15.97 -13.23
N GLU A 170 7.28 16.96 -12.55
CA GLU A 170 8.66 16.95 -12.10
C GLU A 170 8.77 17.51 -10.67
N PHE A 171 9.23 16.69 -9.75
CA PHE A 171 9.35 17.05 -8.33
C PHE A 171 10.42 16.19 -7.64
N ASP A 172 10.76 16.54 -6.42
CA ASP A 172 11.69 15.77 -5.60
C ASP A 172 10.94 14.63 -4.91
N ALA A 173 11.52 13.42 -4.94
CA ALA A 173 10.97 12.28 -4.19
C ALA A 173 11.08 12.58 -2.70
N MET A 174 9.99 12.97 -2.08
CA MET A 174 9.94 13.27 -0.64
C MET A 174 8.50 13.31 -0.12
N PRO A 175 8.36 13.04 1.17
CA PRO A 175 9.29 12.40 2.07
C PRO A 175 9.33 10.87 1.82
N TYR A 176 10.36 10.14 2.31
CA TYR A 176 10.37 8.69 2.18
C TYR A 176 9.12 8.04 2.81
N GLY A 177 8.72 6.89 2.29
CA GLY A 177 7.53 6.16 2.74
C GLY A 177 6.80 5.49 1.60
N VAL A 178 5.62 4.98 1.90
CA VAL A 178 4.69 4.45 0.90
C VAL A 178 3.74 5.57 0.51
N HIS A 179 3.72 5.89 -0.77
CA HIS A 179 2.82 6.84 -1.39
C HIS A 179 1.99 6.16 -2.46
N LEU A 180 1.14 6.91 -3.12
CA LEU A 180 0.33 6.47 -4.24
C LEU A 180 0.21 7.59 -5.25
N TYR A 181 -0.24 7.24 -6.44
CA TYR A 181 -0.72 8.17 -7.45
C TYR A 181 -2.08 7.74 -7.97
N HIS A 182 -2.93 8.69 -8.33
CA HIS A 182 -4.24 8.41 -8.91
C HIS A 182 -4.72 9.56 -9.79
N CYS A 183 -5.72 9.29 -10.61
CA CYS A 183 -6.39 10.35 -11.36
C CYS A 183 -7.19 11.27 -10.41
N HIS A 184 -7.11 12.60 -10.63
CA HIS A 184 -7.81 13.58 -9.81
C HIS A 184 -8.82 14.41 -10.62
N ILE A 185 -9.37 13.85 -11.69
CA ILE A 185 -10.45 14.46 -12.48
C ILE A 185 -11.79 14.04 -11.94
N GLU A 186 -12.70 14.99 -11.76
CA GLU A 186 -14.06 14.72 -11.27
C GLU A 186 -14.90 13.88 -12.25
N PRO A 187 -15.72 12.96 -11.76
CA PRO A 187 -15.82 12.48 -10.38
C PRO A 187 -14.65 11.55 -10.01
N VAL A 188 -13.83 11.96 -9.03
CA VAL A 188 -12.56 11.30 -8.67
C VAL A 188 -12.75 9.83 -8.31
N SER A 189 -13.78 9.51 -7.50
CA SER A 189 -14.11 8.14 -7.10
C SER A 189 -14.35 7.22 -8.30
N ARG A 190 -15.00 7.71 -9.34
CA ARG A 190 -15.21 6.95 -10.57
C ARG A 190 -13.91 6.66 -11.31
N HIS A 191 -13.00 7.64 -11.38
CA HIS A 191 -11.70 7.45 -12.04
C HIS A 191 -10.83 6.44 -11.29
N ILE A 192 -10.81 6.52 -9.97
CA ILE A 192 -10.13 5.54 -9.12
C ILE A 192 -10.79 4.17 -9.24
N GLY A 193 -12.11 4.08 -9.05
CA GLY A 193 -12.85 2.81 -9.17
C GLY A 193 -12.73 2.13 -10.54
N LYS A 194 -12.38 2.91 -11.60
CA LYS A 194 -12.07 2.34 -12.92
C LYS A 194 -10.61 1.87 -13.08
N GLY A 195 -9.71 2.14 -12.10
CA GLY A 195 -8.37 1.58 -12.09
C GLY A 195 -7.22 2.57 -12.35
N LEU A 196 -7.48 3.89 -12.39
CA LEU A 196 -6.46 4.92 -12.60
C LEU A 196 -5.71 5.25 -11.30
N TYR A 197 -4.95 4.31 -10.78
CA TYR A 197 -4.12 4.46 -9.58
C TYR A 197 -2.96 3.47 -9.60
N GLY A 198 -1.97 3.75 -8.76
CA GLY A 198 -0.85 2.85 -8.49
C GLY A 198 -0.09 3.27 -7.23
N MET A 199 0.85 2.45 -6.80
CA MET A 199 1.69 2.73 -5.65
C MET A 199 2.95 3.50 -6.08
N PHE A 200 3.42 4.38 -5.21
CA PHE A 200 4.70 5.07 -5.35
C PHE A 200 5.49 4.92 -4.04
N ILE A 201 6.59 4.18 -4.07
CA ILE A 201 7.45 3.94 -2.92
C ILE A 201 8.64 4.89 -3.02
N ILE A 202 8.90 5.61 -1.93
CA ILE A 202 10.11 6.40 -1.76
C ILE A 202 10.92 5.74 -0.65
N ASP A 203 12.04 5.14 -1.02
CA ASP A 203 12.94 4.49 -0.08
C ASP A 203 13.64 5.52 0.81
N PRO A 204 13.87 5.22 2.10
CA PRO A 204 14.68 6.07 2.96
C PRO A 204 16.15 6.06 2.49
N PRO A 205 16.92 7.14 2.78
CA PRO A 205 18.36 7.19 2.48
C PRO A 205 19.16 6.06 3.14
N THR A 206 18.74 5.64 4.33
CA THR A 206 19.29 4.44 4.99
C THR A 206 18.36 3.26 4.68
N PRO A 207 18.85 2.26 3.92
CA PRO A 207 18.00 1.15 3.52
C PRO A 207 17.41 0.38 4.69
N ARG A 208 16.16 -0.09 4.54
CA ARG A 208 15.56 -1.07 5.45
C ARG A 208 16.30 -2.42 5.36
N PRO A 209 16.21 -3.26 6.40
CA PRO A 209 16.74 -4.63 6.30
C PRO A 209 16.22 -5.35 5.06
N PRO A 210 17.02 -6.21 4.42
CA PRO A 210 16.56 -7.04 3.29
C PRO A 210 15.34 -7.87 3.66
N ALA A 211 14.35 -7.94 2.76
CA ALA A 211 13.11 -8.67 2.93
C ALA A 211 12.59 -9.21 1.58
N ASP A 212 11.70 -10.20 1.60
CA ASP A 212 10.86 -10.51 0.43
C ASP A 212 9.76 -9.44 0.38
N GLU A 213 9.81 -8.59 -0.63
CA GLU A 213 8.94 -7.42 -0.75
C GLU A 213 7.74 -7.73 -1.64
N ILE A 214 6.55 -7.50 -1.13
CA ILE A 214 5.28 -7.81 -1.80
C ILE A 214 4.35 -6.61 -1.76
N VAL A 215 3.76 -6.26 -2.90
CA VAL A 215 2.75 -5.22 -3.04
C VAL A 215 1.36 -5.85 -3.03
N LEU A 216 0.47 -5.37 -2.16
CA LEU A 216 -0.93 -5.76 -2.10
C LEU A 216 -1.82 -4.52 -2.10
N ILE A 217 -2.55 -4.31 -3.18
CA ILE A 217 -3.47 -3.18 -3.34
C ILE A 217 -4.89 -3.71 -3.37
N MET A 218 -5.71 -3.30 -2.40
CA MET A 218 -7.14 -3.60 -2.35
C MET A 218 -7.91 -2.65 -3.24
N ALA A 219 -8.84 -3.16 -4.03
CA ALA A 219 -9.70 -2.38 -4.91
C ALA A 219 -11.12 -2.94 -4.95
N GLY A 220 -12.10 -2.08 -5.21
CA GLY A 220 -13.48 -2.44 -5.46
C GLY A 220 -13.89 -2.14 -6.90
N TYR A 221 -14.89 -2.85 -7.40
CA TYR A 221 -15.45 -2.70 -8.74
C TYR A 221 -16.96 -2.51 -8.67
N ASP A 222 -17.39 -1.30 -8.97
CA ASP A 222 -18.79 -0.96 -9.26
C ASP A 222 -19.07 -1.35 -10.72
N THR A 223 -19.63 -2.55 -10.90
CA THR A 223 -19.80 -3.17 -12.23
C THR A 223 -21.08 -2.70 -12.94
N ASN A 224 -22.05 -2.20 -12.17
CA ASN A 224 -23.34 -1.74 -12.67
C ASN A 224 -23.49 -0.21 -12.70
N GLY A 225 -22.58 0.54 -12.04
CA GLY A 225 -22.54 2.00 -12.06
C GLY A 225 -23.47 2.66 -11.04
N ASP A 226 -23.88 1.96 -9.98
CA ASP A 226 -24.81 2.47 -8.97
C ASP A 226 -24.11 3.12 -7.75
N GLY A 227 -22.77 3.15 -7.73
CA GLY A 227 -21.97 3.70 -6.64
C GLY A 227 -21.76 2.73 -5.49
N ARG A 228 -21.83 1.43 -5.75
CA ARG A 228 -21.51 0.33 -4.83
C ARG A 228 -20.61 -0.67 -5.53
N ASN A 229 -19.81 -1.38 -4.77
CA ASN A 229 -18.96 -2.41 -5.34
C ASN A 229 -19.65 -3.78 -5.27
N GLU A 230 -19.72 -4.49 -6.38
CA GLU A 230 -20.17 -5.89 -6.45
C GLU A 230 -19.00 -6.85 -6.30
N MET A 231 -17.78 -6.42 -6.64
CA MET A 231 -16.60 -7.27 -6.60
C MET A 231 -15.41 -6.52 -6.00
N TYR A 232 -14.51 -7.27 -5.37
CA TYR A 232 -13.29 -6.73 -4.79
C TYR A 232 -12.09 -7.59 -5.18
N ALA A 233 -10.90 -7.01 -5.11
CA ALA A 233 -9.69 -7.72 -5.50
C ALA A 233 -8.46 -7.23 -4.75
N PHE A 234 -7.48 -8.11 -4.59
CA PHE A 234 -6.08 -7.73 -4.50
C PHE A 234 -5.47 -7.67 -5.91
N ASN A 235 -4.77 -6.59 -6.21
CA ASN A 235 -4.00 -6.42 -7.45
C ASN A 235 -4.79 -6.71 -8.74
N GLY A 236 -6.06 -6.31 -8.77
CA GLY A 236 -6.85 -6.23 -9.99
C GLY A 236 -7.75 -7.40 -10.32
N LEU A 237 -7.52 -8.63 -9.84
CA LEU A 237 -8.38 -9.77 -10.14
C LEU A 237 -9.00 -10.39 -8.88
N PRO A 238 -10.36 -10.43 -8.78
CA PRO A 238 -11.05 -11.08 -7.67
C PRO A 238 -10.62 -12.53 -7.48
N HIS A 239 -10.43 -12.98 -6.25
CA HIS A 239 -10.06 -14.36 -5.86
C HIS A 239 -8.77 -14.91 -6.47
N PHE A 240 -7.96 -14.10 -7.14
CA PHE A 240 -6.80 -14.62 -7.89
C PHE A 240 -5.82 -15.37 -6.96
N TYR A 241 -5.48 -14.79 -5.82
CA TYR A 241 -4.52 -15.39 -4.89
C TYR A 241 -5.07 -16.54 -4.06
N MET A 242 -6.37 -16.82 -4.11
CA MET A 242 -6.95 -18.08 -3.61
C MET A 242 -6.66 -19.26 -4.54
N GLN A 243 -6.63 -19.00 -5.85
CA GLN A 243 -6.35 -19.99 -6.89
C GLN A 243 -4.84 -20.13 -7.15
N GLN A 244 -4.09 -19.07 -6.93
CA GLN A 244 -2.66 -18.97 -7.10
C GLN A 244 -2.01 -18.39 -5.83
N PRO A 245 -1.76 -19.21 -4.81
CA PRO A 245 -1.13 -18.74 -3.56
C PRO A 245 0.22 -18.07 -3.80
N ILE A 246 0.51 -17.07 -2.98
CA ILE A 246 1.79 -16.35 -3.01
C ILE A 246 2.83 -17.18 -2.25
N ALA A 247 3.80 -17.72 -2.97
CA ALA A 247 4.90 -18.48 -2.35
C ALA A 247 5.83 -17.53 -1.57
N VAL A 248 6.07 -17.86 -0.29
CA VAL A 248 7.00 -17.14 0.60
C VAL A 248 7.88 -18.14 1.37
N GLN A 249 9.08 -17.70 1.75
CA GLN A 249 10.07 -18.56 2.39
C GLN A 249 9.85 -18.61 3.91
N GLN A 250 9.90 -19.81 4.51
CA GLN A 250 9.87 -19.99 5.96
C GLN A 250 11.04 -19.26 6.63
N ASN A 251 10.81 -18.65 7.81
CA ASN A 251 11.82 -17.94 8.62
C ASN A 251 12.51 -16.76 7.90
N GLN A 252 11.93 -16.23 6.83
CA GLN A 252 12.43 -15.08 6.12
C GLN A 252 11.53 -13.88 6.38
N LEU A 253 12.13 -12.68 6.50
CA LEU A 253 11.39 -11.44 6.64
C LEU A 253 10.56 -11.19 5.37
N LEU A 254 9.28 -11.02 5.55
CA LEU A 254 8.31 -10.62 4.54
C LEU A 254 7.93 -9.15 4.81
N ARG A 255 8.02 -8.31 3.80
CA ARG A 255 7.60 -6.91 3.83
C ARG A 255 6.47 -6.69 2.86
N LEU A 256 5.28 -6.43 3.40
CA LEU A 256 4.09 -6.13 2.61
C LEU A 256 3.93 -4.62 2.49
N TYR A 257 3.80 -4.13 1.28
CA TYR A 257 3.32 -2.79 0.98
C TYR A 257 1.83 -2.89 0.72
N VAL A 258 1.02 -2.48 1.69
CA VAL A 258 -0.44 -2.59 1.59
C VAL A 258 -1.06 -1.22 1.36
N LEU A 259 -1.95 -1.13 0.38
CA LEU A 259 -2.67 0.09 0.02
C LEU A 259 -4.16 -0.23 -0.14
N ASN A 260 -5.03 0.60 0.44
CA ASN A 260 -6.47 0.51 0.23
C ASN A 260 -6.92 1.55 -0.82
N MET A 261 -7.39 1.08 -1.97
CA MET A 261 -7.96 1.88 -3.05
C MET A 261 -9.43 1.54 -3.32
N ILE A 262 -10.12 0.98 -2.32
CA ILE A 262 -11.56 0.72 -2.42
C ILE A 262 -12.29 2.05 -2.30
N GLU A 263 -12.99 2.44 -3.37
CA GLU A 263 -13.96 3.52 -3.38
C GLU A 263 -15.35 2.98 -2.98
N TYR A 264 -16.24 3.87 -2.58
CA TYR A 264 -17.63 3.59 -2.14
C TYR A 264 -17.78 2.83 -0.81
N ASP A 265 -16.70 2.26 -0.28
CA ASP A 265 -16.67 1.66 1.07
C ASP A 265 -15.68 2.48 1.92
N PRO A 266 -16.14 3.14 2.99
CA PRO A 266 -15.31 4.12 3.72
C PRO A 266 -14.11 3.50 4.46
N VAL A 267 -14.17 2.21 4.75
CA VAL A 267 -13.17 1.48 5.54
C VAL A 267 -13.06 0.05 5.07
N ALA A 268 -11.83 -0.42 4.88
CA ALA A 268 -11.48 -1.83 4.82
C ALA A 268 -10.48 -2.15 5.94
N THR A 269 -10.29 -3.43 6.25
CA THR A 269 -9.19 -3.87 7.10
C THR A 269 -8.21 -4.71 6.29
N PHE A 270 -7.04 -4.96 6.83
CA PHE A 270 -6.14 -6.01 6.33
C PHE A 270 -5.77 -6.92 7.48
N HIS A 271 -5.97 -8.22 7.31
CA HIS A 271 -5.75 -9.26 8.31
C HIS A 271 -4.92 -10.40 7.70
N VAL A 272 -4.08 -11.03 8.54
CA VAL A 272 -3.35 -12.25 8.21
C VAL A 272 -3.64 -13.33 9.22
N HIS A 273 -3.77 -14.58 8.75
CA HIS A 273 -4.01 -15.72 9.62
C HIS A 273 -2.74 -16.23 10.30
N ALA A 274 -2.89 -16.65 11.55
CA ALA A 274 -1.89 -17.36 12.37
C ALA A 274 -0.55 -16.62 12.51
N ASN A 275 -0.55 -15.30 12.41
CA ASN A 275 0.64 -14.48 12.58
C ASN A 275 0.28 -13.08 13.07
N MET A 276 1.29 -12.35 13.53
CA MET A 276 1.25 -10.94 13.85
C MET A 276 2.22 -10.20 12.93
N PHE A 277 1.95 -8.96 12.59
CA PHE A 277 2.85 -8.13 11.82
C PHE A 277 3.18 -6.83 12.54
N GLN A 278 4.40 -6.36 12.33
CA GLN A 278 4.86 -5.04 12.75
C GLN A 278 4.35 -4.01 11.75
N VAL A 279 3.72 -2.93 12.24
CA VAL A 279 3.14 -1.87 11.40
C VAL A 279 4.06 -0.65 11.37
N TYR A 280 4.40 -0.23 10.16
CA TYR A 280 5.07 1.05 9.90
C TYR A 280 4.06 1.94 9.14
N ARG A 281 3.35 2.80 9.88
CA ARG A 281 2.30 3.64 9.27
C ARG A 281 2.87 4.55 8.22
N THR A 282 2.28 4.47 7.01
CA THR A 282 2.77 5.13 5.80
C THR A 282 4.25 4.83 5.45
N GLY A 283 4.90 3.91 6.13
CA GLY A 283 6.33 3.63 5.94
C GLY A 283 7.28 4.76 6.35
N ARG A 284 6.79 5.77 7.10
CA ARG A 284 7.52 6.99 7.48
C ARG A 284 8.48 6.83 8.65
N THR A 285 8.50 5.69 9.29
CA THR A 285 9.39 5.41 10.43
C THR A 285 10.22 4.16 10.16
N MET A 286 11.40 4.09 10.79
CA MET A 286 12.26 2.90 10.79
C MET A 286 11.94 1.99 11.99
N THR A 287 11.08 2.44 12.90
CA THR A 287 10.59 1.70 14.06
C THR A 287 9.08 1.47 13.88
N PRO A 288 8.58 0.25 14.13
CA PRO A 288 7.16 -0.03 14.04
C PRO A 288 6.37 0.76 15.08
N SER A 289 5.15 1.14 14.74
CA SER A 289 4.23 1.84 15.64
C SER A 289 3.45 0.90 16.54
N GLU A 290 3.19 -0.32 16.07
CA GLU A 290 2.40 -1.33 16.76
C GLU A 290 2.68 -2.73 16.19
N GLU A 291 2.22 -3.77 16.92
CA GLU A 291 2.16 -5.14 16.45
C GLU A 291 0.72 -5.62 16.57
N THR A 292 0.18 -6.16 15.47
CA THR A 292 -1.21 -6.63 15.39
C THR A 292 -1.35 -7.68 14.29
N ASP A 293 -2.48 -8.38 14.23
CA ASP A 293 -2.87 -9.27 13.15
C ASP A 293 -3.92 -8.66 12.21
N VAL A 294 -4.47 -7.52 12.59
CA VAL A 294 -5.45 -6.78 11.79
C VAL A 294 -5.20 -5.28 11.89
N ILE A 295 -5.28 -4.57 10.77
CA ILE A 295 -5.17 -3.11 10.72
C ILE A 295 -6.37 -2.52 9.95
N THR A 296 -6.95 -1.47 10.51
CA THR A 296 -8.00 -0.70 9.84
C THR A 296 -7.38 0.29 8.87
N MET A 297 -7.92 0.35 7.66
CA MET A 297 -7.43 1.21 6.59
C MET A 297 -8.60 1.96 5.94
N GLY A 298 -8.61 3.27 6.04
CA GLY A 298 -9.48 4.12 5.23
C GLY A 298 -9.04 4.14 3.76
N THR A 299 -9.87 4.69 2.88
CA THR A 299 -9.51 4.87 1.45
C THR A 299 -8.21 5.69 1.33
N ALA A 300 -7.29 5.25 0.48
CA ALA A 300 -5.94 5.79 0.29
C ALA A 300 -4.96 5.59 1.46
N GLU A 301 -5.34 4.92 2.56
CA GLU A 301 -4.36 4.51 3.57
C GLU A 301 -3.43 3.42 3.04
N ARG A 302 -2.17 3.51 3.43
CA ARG A 302 -1.08 2.63 2.99
C ARG A 302 -0.05 2.47 4.09
N HIS A 303 0.47 1.25 4.22
CA HIS A 303 1.41 0.89 5.30
C HIS A 303 2.47 -0.10 4.80
N ILE A 304 3.59 -0.15 5.53
CA ILE A 304 4.48 -1.30 5.47
C ILE A 304 4.11 -2.21 6.64
N LEU A 305 3.90 -3.50 6.34
CA LEU A 305 3.69 -4.54 7.35
C LEU A 305 4.82 -5.56 7.24
N GLU A 306 5.50 -5.84 8.37
CA GLU A 306 6.62 -6.79 8.39
C GLU A 306 6.29 -7.98 9.30
N LEU A 307 6.49 -9.18 8.78
CA LEU A 307 6.24 -10.43 9.51
C LEU A 307 7.18 -11.56 9.06
N THR A 308 7.17 -12.65 9.82
CA THR A 308 7.94 -13.86 9.48
C THR A 308 7.11 -15.09 9.84
N TYR A 309 6.84 -15.96 8.86
CA TYR A 309 6.18 -17.23 9.13
C TYR A 309 7.17 -18.29 9.62
N ARG A 310 6.91 -18.84 10.80
CA ARG A 310 7.75 -19.88 11.43
C ARG A 310 7.40 -21.31 10.99
N PHE A 311 6.20 -21.52 10.48
CA PHE A 311 5.68 -22.84 10.10
C PHE A 311 5.30 -22.84 8.63
N THR A 312 5.59 -23.96 7.94
CA THR A 312 5.12 -24.19 6.57
C THR A 312 3.61 -24.39 6.53
N GLY A 313 2.97 -24.06 5.41
CA GLY A 313 1.53 -24.22 5.24
C GLY A 313 0.91 -23.10 4.42
N LYS A 314 -0.41 -23.12 4.34
CA LYS A 314 -1.18 -22.07 3.65
C LYS A 314 -1.92 -21.21 4.67
N TYR A 315 -1.74 -19.91 4.57
CA TYR A 315 -2.28 -18.92 5.50
C TYR A 315 -3.06 -17.85 4.73
N MET A 316 -4.29 -17.60 5.14
CA MET A 316 -5.13 -16.59 4.48
C MET A 316 -4.67 -15.17 4.83
N PHE A 317 -4.93 -14.26 3.90
CA PHE A 317 -4.94 -12.81 4.14
C PHE A 317 -6.18 -12.22 3.46
N HIS A 318 -6.86 -11.31 4.13
CA HIS A 318 -8.10 -10.71 3.64
C HIS A 318 -8.53 -9.49 4.49
N PRO A 319 -9.43 -8.61 4.02
CA PRO A 319 -10.20 -7.72 4.88
C PRO A 319 -11.07 -8.51 5.85
N HIS A 320 -11.18 -8.08 7.11
CA HIS A 320 -12.04 -8.74 8.10
C HIS A 320 -13.53 -8.35 7.95
N GLN A 321 -13.85 -7.57 6.95
CA GLN A 321 -15.22 -7.43 6.44
C GLN A 321 -15.49 -8.58 5.47
N ASP A 322 -16.24 -9.59 5.94
CA ASP A 322 -16.50 -10.84 5.18
C ASP A 322 -17.11 -10.56 3.80
N ALA A 323 -18.00 -9.57 3.69
CA ALA A 323 -18.59 -9.18 2.42
C ALA A 323 -17.55 -8.73 1.37
N ILE A 324 -16.50 -8.03 1.80
CA ILE A 324 -15.39 -7.61 0.93
C ILE A 324 -14.51 -8.80 0.56
N ALA A 325 -14.20 -9.63 1.56
CA ALA A 325 -13.37 -10.82 1.38
C ALA A 325 -14.05 -11.83 0.43
N GLU A 326 -15.30 -12.22 0.72
CA GLU A 326 -16.09 -13.19 -0.04
C GLU A 326 -16.40 -12.72 -1.46
N ALA A 327 -16.49 -11.42 -1.70
CA ALA A 327 -16.66 -10.86 -3.04
C ALA A 327 -15.33 -10.68 -3.82
N GLY A 328 -14.22 -11.25 -3.32
CA GLY A 328 -13.00 -11.44 -4.10
C GLY A 328 -11.68 -10.94 -3.51
N CYS A 329 -11.72 -10.12 -2.44
CA CYS A 329 -10.52 -9.54 -1.85
C CYS A 329 -9.91 -10.49 -0.81
N MET A 330 -9.42 -11.66 -1.23
CA MET A 330 -8.78 -12.64 -0.38
C MET A 330 -7.65 -13.39 -1.09
N GLY A 331 -6.73 -13.92 -0.32
CA GLY A 331 -5.62 -14.68 -0.86
C GLY A 331 -4.97 -15.61 0.16
N LEU A 332 -3.98 -16.37 -0.31
CA LEU A 332 -3.19 -17.31 0.48
C LEU A 332 -1.70 -17.01 0.33
N PHE A 333 -0.98 -16.94 1.42
CA PHE A 333 0.45 -17.18 1.45
C PHE A 333 0.69 -18.70 1.53
N GLU A 334 1.57 -19.22 0.67
CA GLU A 334 2.08 -20.61 0.76
C GLU A 334 3.50 -20.55 1.27
N VAL A 335 3.67 -20.88 2.55
CA VAL A 335 4.96 -20.88 3.23
C VAL A 335 5.68 -22.17 2.91
N VAL A 336 6.77 -22.09 2.17
CA VAL A 336 7.61 -23.22 1.78
C VAL A 336 8.83 -23.35 2.69
N ALA A 337 9.31 -24.58 2.90
CA ALA A 337 10.50 -24.84 3.71
C ALA A 337 11.75 -24.13 3.15
N SER A 338 12.64 -23.74 4.07
CA SER A 338 13.94 -23.08 3.76
C SER A 338 14.90 -24.04 3.10
#